data_bbe6741bc9ca84639dcff36938f8096a
#
_entry.id   bbe6741bc9ca84639dcff36938f8096a
#
_cell.length_a   1.000
_cell.length_b   1.000
_cell.length_c   1.000
_cell.angle_alpha   90.00
_cell.angle_beta   90.00
_cell.angle_gamma   90.00
#
_symmetry.space_group_name_H-M   'P 1'
#
loop_
_entity.id
_entity.type
_entity.pdbx_description
1 polymer ?
#
loop_
_entity_poly.entity_id
_entity_poly.type
_entity_poly.pdbx_seq_one_letter_code
_entity_poly.pdbx_strand_id
1 'polypeptide(L)'
;MRSPGRAGKATIFCTATYNHIMTRMNHLSRILPAGNVVLDMLATSKKRAFEQAGLLFENHHGLARSVVFDSLFSRERLGSTALGQGVAVPHGRVKGLDQALAAFIRLAQPIPFDAPDGQPVSMLLCLLVPEAATQQHLDILAELAQLMSNKPLREALASETDPAAVHRMLTTGQL
;
A
#
# COMPACT_ATOMS: atom_id res chain seq x y z
N MET A 1 55.88 -20.43 0.05
CA MET A 1 54.79 -20.47 1.02
C MET A 1 53.97 -19.20 0.85
N ARG A 2 52.84 -19.27 0.22
CA ARG A 2 51.87 -18.16 0.06
C ARG A 2 50.55 -18.61 0.64
N SER A 3 50.07 -17.91 1.66
CA SER A 3 48.77 -18.11 2.30
C SER A 3 47.61 -17.68 1.39
N PRO A 4 46.48 -18.41 1.32
CA PRO A 4 45.30 -18.01 0.55
C PRO A 4 44.44 -17.02 1.36
N GLY A 5 43.98 -15.98 0.66
CA GLY A 5 43.15 -14.89 1.16
C GLY A 5 41.75 -15.33 1.56
N ARG A 6 41.28 -14.77 2.66
CA ARG A 6 39.89 -14.83 3.11
C ARG A 6 39.01 -13.98 2.18
N ALA A 7 38.20 -14.61 1.36
CA ALA A 7 37.07 -13.98 0.71
C ALA A 7 35.80 -14.80 1.03
N GLY A 8 34.74 -14.14 1.49
CA GLY A 8 33.42 -14.72 1.44
C GLY A 8 32.67 -14.91 2.76
N LYS A 9 32.31 -13.83 3.47
CA LYS A 9 31.27 -13.90 4.52
C LYS A 9 30.25 -12.74 4.52
N ALA A 10 30.30 -11.83 3.56
CA ALA A 10 29.41 -10.65 3.57
C ALA A 10 28.08 -10.85 2.82
N THR A 11 27.98 -11.84 1.94
CA THR A 11 26.80 -11.97 1.03
C THR A 11 25.67 -12.80 1.64
N ILE A 12 25.92 -13.60 2.67
CA ILE A 12 24.91 -14.54 3.21
C ILE A 12 23.99 -13.85 4.25
N PHE A 13 24.45 -12.79 4.89
CA PHE A 13 23.64 -12.09 5.91
C PHE A 13 22.50 -11.23 5.32
N CYS A 14 22.67 -10.71 4.12
CA CYS A 14 21.66 -9.83 3.50
C CYS A 14 20.45 -10.63 2.98
N THR A 15 20.65 -11.81 2.43
CA THR A 15 19.57 -12.67 1.93
C THR A 15 18.74 -13.32 3.03
N ALA A 16 19.36 -13.70 4.15
CA ALA A 16 18.65 -14.30 5.27
C ALA A 16 17.74 -13.30 5.99
N THR A 17 18.20 -12.05 6.14
CA THR A 17 17.39 -10.98 6.75
C THR A 17 16.24 -10.57 5.83
N TYR A 18 16.45 -10.51 4.52
CA TYR A 18 15.42 -10.22 3.53
C TYR A 18 14.33 -11.30 3.51
N ASN A 19 14.71 -12.58 3.49
CA ASN A 19 13.77 -13.69 3.53
C ASN A 19 13.00 -13.78 4.86
N HIS A 20 13.60 -13.39 5.98
CA HIS A 20 12.93 -13.41 7.28
C HIS A 20 11.88 -12.29 7.41
N ILE A 21 12.12 -11.14 6.79
CA ILE A 21 11.16 -10.03 6.71
C ILE A 21 9.98 -10.42 5.81
N MET A 22 10.24 -11.05 4.65
CA MET A 22 9.21 -11.47 3.71
C MET A 22 8.31 -12.58 4.26
N THR A 23 8.81 -13.48 5.12
CA THR A 23 8.01 -14.53 5.76
C THR A 23 7.05 -13.97 6.82
N ARG A 24 7.27 -12.75 7.33
CA ARG A 24 6.37 -12.07 8.29
C ARG A 24 5.31 -11.19 7.62
N MET A 25 5.44 -10.88 6.35
CA MET A 25 4.56 -9.95 5.62
C MET A 25 3.35 -10.71 5.07
N ASN A 26 2.36 -10.96 5.91
CA ASN A 26 1.16 -11.69 5.50
C ASN A 26 -0.16 -10.97 5.81
N HIS A 27 -0.11 -9.74 6.34
CA HIS A 27 -1.33 -8.98 6.59
C HIS A 27 -2.02 -8.61 5.27
N LEU A 28 -1.26 -8.09 4.32
CA LEU A 28 -1.82 -7.62 3.04
C LEU A 28 -2.48 -8.75 2.25
N SER A 29 -1.93 -9.97 2.29
CA SER A 29 -2.55 -11.13 1.63
C SER A 29 -3.94 -11.50 2.18
N ARG A 30 -4.21 -11.13 3.43
CA ARG A 30 -5.49 -11.39 4.09
C ARG A 30 -6.51 -10.27 3.90
N ILE A 31 -6.03 -9.03 3.71
CA ILE A 31 -6.89 -7.84 3.71
C ILE A 31 -7.03 -7.19 2.33
N LEU A 32 -6.26 -7.60 1.34
CA LEU A 32 -6.32 -7.10 -0.04
C LEU A 32 -6.94 -8.16 -0.97
N PRO A 33 -8.25 -8.13 -1.21
CA PRO A 33 -8.87 -8.99 -2.23
C PRO A 33 -8.39 -8.61 -3.64
N ALA A 34 -8.32 -9.59 -4.54
CA ALA A 34 -7.89 -9.36 -5.91
C ALA A 34 -8.74 -8.31 -6.66
N GLY A 35 -10.05 -8.26 -6.39
CA GLY A 35 -10.96 -7.26 -6.95
C GLY A 35 -10.73 -5.83 -6.46
N ASN A 36 -9.94 -5.65 -5.40
CA ASN A 36 -9.58 -4.33 -4.87
C ASN A 36 -8.26 -3.79 -5.45
N VAL A 37 -7.74 -4.39 -6.50
CA VAL A 37 -6.61 -3.87 -7.28
C VAL A 37 -7.16 -3.21 -8.54
N VAL A 38 -7.02 -1.88 -8.62
CA VAL A 38 -7.51 -1.08 -9.74
C VAL A 38 -6.35 -0.31 -10.37
N LEU A 39 -6.19 -0.47 -11.67
CA LEU A 39 -5.14 0.19 -12.45
C LEU A 39 -5.77 1.29 -13.32
N ASP A 40 -4.97 2.33 -13.56
CA ASP A 40 -5.29 3.45 -14.46
C ASP A 40 -6.60 4.18 -14.12
N MET A 41 -6.87 4.29 -12.81
CA MET A 41 -8.05 5.02 -12.33
C MET A 41 -7.93 6.51 -12.63
N LEU A 42 -8.99 7.10 -13.15
CA LEU A 42 -9.06 8.53 -13.44
C LEU A 42 -9.43 9.31 -12.17
N ALA A 43 -8.52 10.17 -11.71
CA ALA A 43 -8.78 11.14 -10.67
C ALA A 43 -7.86 12.35 -10.85
N THR A 44 -8.41 13.54 -10.69
CA THR A 44 -7.69 14.81 -10.90
C THR A 44 -7.29 15.49 -9.59
N SER A 45 -7.70 14.94 -8.47
CA SER A 45 -7.40 15.47 -7.13
C SER A 45 -7.49 14.39 -6.08
N LYS A 46 -6.92 14.66 -4.91
CA LYS A 46 -7.00 13.83 -3.71
C LYS A 46 -8.46 13.52 -3.34
N LYS A 47 -9.34 14.52 -3.39
CA LYS A 47 -10.77 14.36 -3.13
C LYS A 47 -11.41 13.37 -4.10
N ARG A 48 -11.14 13.52 -5.41
CA ARG A 48 -11.67 12.61 -6.44
C ARG A 48 -11.13 11.19 -6.28
N ALA A 49 -9.86 11.03 -5.93
CA ALA A 49 -9.31 9.71 -5.66
C ALA A 49 -10.03 9.02 -4.48
N PHE A 50 -10.35 9.75 -3.42
CA PHE A 50 -11.10 9.20 -2.27
C PHE A 50 -12.57 8.91 -2.58
N GLU A 51 -13.22 9.72 -3.43
CA GLU A 51 -14.57 9.42 -3.93
C GLU A 51 -14.57 8.09 -4.72
N GLN A 52 -13.58 7.88 -5.58
CA GLN A 52 -13.43 6.64 -6.34
C GLN A 52 -13.10 5.44 -5.45
N ALA A 53 -12.25 5.62 -4.44
CA ALA A 53 -12.00 4.59 -3.44
C ALA A 53 -13.29 4.22 -2.68
N GLY A 54 -14.09 5.20 -2.28
CA GLY A 54 -15.39 4.97 -1.65
C GLY A 54 -16.32 4.15 -2.52
N LEU A 55 -16.39 4.44 -3.80
CA LEU A 55 -17.20 3.69 -4.76
C LEU A 55 -16.71 2.25 -4.93
N LEU A 56 -15.40 2.04 -4.96
CA LEU A 56 -14.79 0.70 -5.02
C LEU A 56 -15.21 -0.16 -3.83
N PHE A 57 -15.09 0.36 -2.61
CA PHE A 57 -15.49 -0.34 -1.40
C PHE A 57 -17.01 -0.56 -1.29
N GLU A 58 -17.82 0.38 -1.79
CA GLU A 58 -19.27 0.20 -1.85
C GLU A 58 -19.65 -0.93 -2.80
N ASN A 59 -19.10 -0.94 -4.00
CA ASN A 59 -19.43 -1.94 -5.02
C ASN A 59 -18.97 -3.35 -4.64
N HIS A 60 -17.83 -3.49 -3.99
CA HIS A 60 -17.24 -4.80 -3.70
C HIS A 60 -17.54 -5.31 -2.29
N HIS A 61 -17.83 -4.43 -1.35
CA HIS A 61 -17.93 -4.80 0.07
C HIS A 61 -19.18 -4.25 0.75
N GLY A 62 -20.04 -3.52 0.03
CA GLY A 62 -21.27 -2.96 0.58
C GLY A 62 -21.06 -1.87 1.64
N LEU A 63 -19.85 -1.31 1.75
CA LEU A 63 -19.57 -0.18 2.63
C LEU A 63 -20.09 1.10 1.97
N ALA A 64 -20.90 1.89 2.69
CA ALA A 64 -21.39 3.15 2.13
C ALA A 64 -20.22 4.06 1.71
N ARG A 65 -20.19 4.48 0.45
CA ARG A 65 -19.10 5.30 -0.12
C ARG A 65 -18.87 6.58 0.66
N SER A 66 -19.92 7.21 1.22
CA SER A 66 -19.81 8.40 2.04
C SER A 66 -19.05 8.12 3.34
N VAL A 67 -19.30 6.99 3.99
CA VAL A 67 -18.59 6.57 5.21
C VAL A 67 -17.11 6.34 4.92
N VAL A 68 -16.78 5.66 3.83
CA VAL A 68 -15.40 5.43 3.40
C VAL A 68 -14.70 6.75 3.07
N PHE A 69 -15.34 7.59 2.26
CA PHE A 69 -14.82 8.91 1.90
C PHE A 69 -14.54 9.77 3.13
N ASP A 70 -15.51 9.92 4.02
CA ASP A 70 -15.38 10.73 5.23
C ASP A 70 -14.27 10.23 6.14
N SER A 71 -14.13 8.92 6.28
CA SER A 71 -13.08 8.29 7.06
C SER A 71 -11.68 8.59 6.52
N LEU A 72 -11.45 8.36 5.22
CA LEU A 72 -10.19 8.64 4.56
C LEU A 72 -9.87 10.14 4.56
N PHE A 73 -10.83 10.97 4.22
CA PHE A 73 -10.66 12.41 4.10
C PHE A 73 -10.41 13.09 5.45
N SER A 74 -11.11 12.69 6.50
CA SER A 74 -10.90 13.20 7.87
C SER A 74 -9.48 12.92 8.35
N ARG A 75 -8.97 11.72 8.08
CA ARG A 75 -7.58 11.38 8.43
C ARG A 75 -6.56 12.20 7.61
N GLU A 76 -6.77 12.34 6.33
CA GLU A 76 -5.88 13.07 5.43
C GLU A 76 -5.77 14.55 5.79
N ARG A 77 -6.86 15.14 6.28
CA ARG A 77 -6.88 16.54 6.75
C ARG A 77 -6.00 16.80 7.96
N LEU A 78 -5.68 15.78 8.75
CA LEU A 78 -4.76 15.89 9.89
C LEU A 78 -3.28 15.95 9.47
N GLY A 79 -2.99 15.57 8.24
CA GLY A 79 -1.67 15.55 7.66
C GLY A 79 -1.61 14.51 6.54
N SER A 80 -0.81 14.80 5.51
CA SER A 80 -0.69 13.93 4.34
C SER A 80 -0.26 12.52 4.71
N THR A 81 -0.91 11.53 4.11
CA THR A 81 -0.56 10.12 4.23
C THR A 81 0.40 9.65 3.13
N ALA A 82 0.92 10.58 2.33
CA ALA A 82 1.94 10.27 1.33
C ALA A 82 3.27 9.88 2.00
N LEU A 83 3.89 8.83 1.48
CA LEU A 83 5.19 8.34 1.93
C LEU A 83 6.36 8.97 1.16
N GLY A 84 6.07 9.68 0.07
CA GLY A 84 7.04 10.04 -0.95
C GLY A 84 7.16 8.97 -2.03
N GLN A 85 8.01 9.19 -3.00
CA GLN A 85 8.27 8.27 -4.11
C GLN A 85 7.02 7.92 -4.94
N GLY A 86 6.05 8.83 -5.00
CA GLY A 86 4.80 8.63 -5.75
C GLY A 86 3.77 7.73 -5.05
N VAL A 87 3.93 7.44 -3.78
CA VAL A 87 3.08 6.53 -3.00
C VAL A 87 2.39 7.25 -1.84
N ALA A 88 1.12 6.95 -1.62
CA ALA A 88 0.40 7.33 -0.40
C ALA A 88 -0.31 6.11 0.21
N VAL A 89 -0.54 6.17 1.52
CA VAL A 89 -1.29 5.16 2.28
C VAL A 89 -2.46 5.84 3.00
N PRO A 90 -3.50 6.27 2.25
CA PRO A 90 -4.71 6.78 2.86
C PRO A 90 -5.34 5.71 3.72
N HIS A 91 -5.72 6.08 4.95
CA HIS A 91 -6.32 5.12 5.87
C HIS A 91 -7.35 5.78 6.76
N GLY A 92 -8.28 4.99 7.28
CA GLY A 92 -9.32 5.48 8.14
C GLY A 92 -9.99 4.38 8.93
N ARG A 93 -10.73 4.78 9.97
CA ARG A 93 -11.51 3.89 10.83
C ARG A 93 -12.96 3.87 10.37
N VAL A 94 -13.54 2.68 10.30
CA VAL A 94 -14.92 2.49 9.87
C VAL A 94 -15.67 1.70 10.94
N LYS A 95 -16.74 2.30 11.42
CA LYS A 95 -17.65 1.67 12.39
C LYS A 95 -18.39 0.49 11.72
N GLY A 96 -18.48 -0.63 12.42
CA GLY A 96 -19.14 -1.83 11.92
C GLY A 96 -18.29 -2.67 10.97
N LEU A 97 -17.04 -2.30 10.71
CA LEU A 97 -16.09 -3.14 10.01
C LEU A 97 -15.47 -4.15 10.98
N ASP A 98 -15.56 -5.45 10.65
CA ASP A 98 -15.05 -6.51 11.53
C ASP A 98 -13.54 -6.77 11.36
N GLN A 99 -13.04 -6.57 10.14
CA GLN A 99 -11.64 -6.82 9.79
C GLN A 99 -11.10 -5.67 8.92
N ALA A 100 -9.78 -5.46 8.99
CA ALA A 100 -9.12 -4.52 8.10
C ALA A 100 -9.35 -4.92 6.62
N LEU A 101 -9.47 -3.91 5.77
CA LEU A 101 -9.71 -4.07 4.34
C LEU A 101 -8.86 -3.07 3.56
N ALA A 102 -8.11 -3.56 2.58
CA ALA A 102 -7.25 -2.74 1.75
C ALA A 102 -7.70 -2.70 0.30
N ALA A 103 -7.28 -1.64 -0.39
CA ALA A 103 -7.36 -1.52 -1.84
C ALA A 103 -6.08 -0.89 -2.38
N PHE A 104 -5.61 -1.39 -3.51
CA PHE A 104 -4.54 -0.77 -4.28
C PHE A 104 -5.12 -0.06 -5.50
N ILE A 105 -4.80 1.21 -5.63
CA ILE A 105 -5.27 2.04 -6.74
C ILE A 105 -4.06 2.69 -7.39
N ARG A 106 -3.83 2.39 -8.66
CA ARG A 106 -2.91 3.15 -9.49
C ARG A 106 -3.69 4.16 -10.32
N LEU A 107 -3.31 5.42 -10.21
CA LEU A 107 -3.91 6.52 -10.97
C LEU A 107 -3.35 6.56 -12.40
N ALA A 108 -4.21 6.90 -13.36
CA ALA A 108 -3.79 7.12 -14.74
C ALA A 108 -2.82 8.31 -14.88
N GLN A 109 -2.99 9.32 -14.04
CA GLN A 109 -2.09 10.48 -13.93
C GLN A 109 -1.76 10.75 -12.48
N PRO A 110 -0.50 11.11 -12.16
CA PRO A 110 -0.12 11.51 -10.81
C PRO A 110 -0.88 12.78 -10.38
N ILE A 111 -1.20 12.86 -9.11
CA ILE A 111 -1.90 14.02 -8.51
C ILE A 111 -1.10 14.62 -7.36
N PRO A 112 -1.24 15.94 -7.08
CA PRO A 112 -0.68 16.55 -5.88
C PRO A 112 -1.26 15.89 -4.63
N PHE A 113 -0.40 15.59 -3.65
CA PHE A 113 -0.80 14.87 -2.43
C PHE A 113 -0.14 15.43 -1.17
N ASP A 114 0.53 16.58 -1.26
CA ASP A 114 1.32 17.18 -0.18
C ASP A 114 2.35 16.21 0.40
N ALA A 115 3.02 15.48 -0.50
CA ALA A 115 4.03 14.49 -0.12
C ALA A 115 5.28 15.17 0.48
N PRO A 116 6.00 14.49 1.41
CA PRO A 116 7.18 15.07 2.06
C PRO A 116 8.32 15.38 1.08
N ASP A 117 8.40 14.69 -0.04
CA ASP A 117 9.39 14.94 -1.11
C ASP A 117 8.91 15.91 -2.20
N GLY A 118 7.70 16.44 -2.07
CA GLY A 118 7.09 17.35 -3.04
C GLY A 118 6.67 16.68 -4.35
N GLN A 119 6.79 15.35 -4.48
CA GLN A 119 6.43 14.62 -5.69
C GLN A 119 4.93 14.30 -5.73
N PRO A 120 4.31 14.31 -6.93
CA PRO A 120 2.93 13.85 -7.07
C PRO A 120 2.82 12.35 -6.81
N VAL A 121 1.62 11.91 -6.44
CA VAL A 121 1.30 10.51 -6.10
C VAL A 121 0.52 9.86 -7.23
N SER A 122 0.92 8.67 -7.60
CA SER A 122 0.25 7.82 -8.59
C SER A 122 -0.23 6.49 -8.01
N MET A 123 0.27 6.06 -6.86
CA MET A 123 -0.10 4.79 -6.23
C MET A 123 -0.68 5.03 -4.84
N LEU A 124 -1.87 4.52 -4.60
CA LEU A 124 -2.60 4.62 -3.35
C LEU A 124 -2.82 3.22 -2.77
N LEU A 125 -2.39 2.99 -1.54
CA LEU A 125 -2.76 1.85 -0.72
C LEU A 125 -3.78 2.31 0.32
N CYS A 126 -5.06 2.24 -0.03
CA CYS A 126 -6.15 2.60 0.87
C CYS A 126 -6.36 1.51 1.91
N LEU A 127 -6.41 1.88 3.19
CA LEU A 127 -6.61 0.95 4.30
C LEU A 127 -7.79 1.41 5.15
N LEU A 128 -8.79 0.55 5.29
CA LEU A 128 -9.88 0.70 6.22
C LEU A 128 -9.68 -0.26 7.40
N VAL A 129 -9.82 0.23 8.61
CA VAL A 129 -9.66 -0.57 9.82
C VAL A 129 -10.90 -0.45 10.71
N PRO A 130 -11.21 -1.48 11.53
CA PRO A 130 -12.26 -1.38 12.54
C PRO A 130 -12.05 -0.18 13.46
N GLU A 131 -13.14 0.41 13.95
CA GLU A 131 -13.08 1.56 14.86
C GLU A 131 -12.26 1.26 16.12
N ALA A 132 -12.38 0.04 16.65
CA ALA A 132 -11.64 -0.44 17.81
C ALA A 132 -10.21 -0.93 17.50
N ALA A 133 -9.74 -0.84 16.26
CA ALA A 133 -8.40 -1.29 15.89
C ALA A 133 -7.32 -0.49 16.62
N THR A 134 -6.35 -1.19 17.20
CA THR A 134 -5.27 -0.63 18.01
C THR A 134 -3.90 -0.93 17.42
N GLN A 135 -3.16 -1.84 18.03
CA GLN A 135 -1.80 -2.20 17.62
C GLN A 135 -1.76 -2.85 16.23
N GLN A 136 -2.71 -3.71 15.91
CA GLN A 136 -2.73 -4.42 14.62
C GLN A 136 -2.74 -3.47 13.41
N HIS A 137 -3.45 -2.37 13.49
CA HIS A 137 -3.49 -1.43 12.38
C HIS A 137 -2.17 -0.65 12.21
N LEU A 138 -1.45 -0.39 13.31
CA LEU A 138 -0.10 0.18 13.25
C LEU A 138 0.89 -0.79 12.59
N ASP A 139 0.77 -2.08 12.89
CA ASP A 139 1.58 -3.13 12.30
C ASP A 139 1.33 -3.23 10.78
N ILE A 140 0.08 -3.15 10.35
CA ILE A 140 -0.28 -3.12 8.92
C ILE A 140 0.31 -1.89 8.23
N LEU A 141 0.17 -0.70 8.81
CA LEU A 141 0.74 0.53 8.23
C LEU A 141 2.25 0.45 8.12
N ALA A 142 2.94 -0.09 9.13
CA ALA A 142 4.38 -0.29 9.11
C ALA A 142 4.79 -1.28 7.99
N GLU A 143 4.03 -2.36 7.82
CA GLU A 143 4.24 -3.34 6.74
C GLU A 143 4.08 -2.68 5.36
N LEU A 144 3.03 -1.88 5.16
CA LEU A 144 2.80 -1.17 3.89
C LEU A 144 3.92 -0.19 3.59
N ALA A 145 4.38 0.57 4.58
CA ALA A 145 5.49 1.49 4.43
C ALA A 145 6.80 0.75 4.07
N GLN A 146 7.07 -0.37 4.73
CA GLN A 146 8.22 -1.23 4.45
C GLN A 146 8.16 -1.81 3.03
N LEU A 147 7.00 -2.31 2.62
CA LEU A 147 6.78 -2.84 1.27
C LEU A 147 7.05 -1.77 0.21
N MET A 148 6.51 -0.57 0.41
CA MET A 148 6.67 0.55 -0.51
C MET A 148 8.05 1.22 -0.44
N SER A 149 8.90 0.89 0.50
CA SER A 149 10.31 1.32 0.51
C SER A 149 11.15 0.59 -0.55
N ASN A 150 10.69 -0.56 -1.03
CA ASN A 150 11.37 -1.36 -2.05
C ASN A 150 11.24 -0.70 -3.43
N LYS A 151 12.32 -0.09 -3.93
CA LYS A 151 12.32 0.59 -5.23
C LYS A 151 11.99 -0.33 -6.41
N PRO A 152 12.62 -1.53 -6.57
CA PRO A 152 12.26 -2.45 -7.64
C PRO A 152 10.77 -2.82 -7.65
N LEU A 153 10.16 -3.03 -6.48
CA LEU A 153 8.73 -3.31 -6.38
C LEU A 153 7.88 -2.11 -6.84
N ARG A 154 8.21 -0.89 -6.41
CA ARG A 154 7.48 0.30 -6.88
C ARG A 154 7.55 0.47 -8.39
N GLU A 155 8.70 0.24 -8.99
CA GLU A 155 8.90 0.32 -10.45
C GLU A 155 8.09 -0.73 -11.19
N ALA A 156 8.05 -1.97 -10.68
CA ALA A 156 7.22 -3.03 -11.23
C ALA A 156 5.71 -2.72 -11.10
N LEU A 157 5.26 -2.26 -9.94
CA LEU A 157 3.87 -1.86 -9.71
C LEU A 157 3.44 -0.69 -10.60
N ALA A 158 4.36 0.23 -10.92
CA ALA A 158 4.08 1.37 -11.79
C ALA A 158 3.91 0.99 -13.26
N SER A 159 4.56 -0.08 -13.72
CA SER A 159 4.58 -0.50 -15.13
C SER A 159 3.70 -1.71 -15.45
N GLU A 160 3.36 -2.54 -14.47
CA GLU A 160 2.56 -3.74 -14.67
C GLU A 160 1.14 -3.40 -15.16
N THR A 161 0.64 -4.13 -16.13
CA THR A 161 -0.68 -3.92 -16.74
C THR A 161 -1.72 -4.96 -16.33
N ASP A 162 -1.29 -6.08 -15.75
CA ASP A 162 -2.17 -7.12 -15.24
C ASP A 162 -2.49 -6.92 -13.75
N PRO A 163 -3.75 -6.60 -13.38
CA PRO A 163 -4.14 -6.46 -11.97
C PRO A 163 -3.84 -7.70 -11.12
N ALA A 164 -3.92 -8.89 -11.70
CA ALA A 164 -3.61 -10.12 -10.99
C ALA A 164 -2.11 -10.25 -10.68
N ALA A 165 -1.24 -9.80 -11.58
CA ALA A 165 0.20 -9.72 -11.33
C ALA A 165 0.51 -8.70 -10.23
N VAL A 166 -0.10 -7.51 -10.29
CA VAL A 166 0.02 -6.49 -9.23
C VAL A 166 -0.43 -7.04 -7.88
N HIS A 167 -1.56 -7.73 -7.83
CA HIS A 167 -2.04 -8.37 -6.60
C HIS A 167 -1.03 -9.38 -6.04
N ARG A 168 -0.46 -10.25 -6.90
CA ARG A 168 0.58 -11.20 -6.46
C ARG A 168 1.81 -10.49 -5.91
N MET A 169 2.32 -9.48 -6.60
CA MET A 169 3.48 -8.69 -6.13
C MET A 169 3.23 -8.09 -4.74
N LEU A 170 2.05 -7.52 -4.53
CA LEU A 170 1.68 -6.90 -3.25
C LEU A 170 1.51 -7.91 -2.12
N THR A 171 0.93 -9.08 -2.39
CA THR A 171 0.60 -10.07 -1.37
C THR A 171 1.74 -11.04 -1.06
N THR A 172 2.67 -11.24 -2.00
CA THR A 172 3.85 -12.11 -1.83
C THR A 172 5.14 -11.33 -1.64
N GLY A 173 5.17 -10.06 -2.04
CA GLY A 173 6.38 -9.24 -2.07
C GLY A 173 7.41 -9.68 -3.13
N GLN A 174 7.00 -10.52 -4.07
CA GLN A 174 7.85 -11.07 -5.16
C GLN A 174 7.54 -10.36 -6.48
N LEU A 175 8.59 -10.13 -7.26
CA LEU A 175 8.53 -9.56 -8.62
C LEU A 175 8.29 -10.65 -9.65
#